data_3baa5d81038aee81f742c8dbe605c334
#
_entry.id   3baa5d81038aee81f742c8dbe605c334
#
_cell.length_a   1.000
_cell.length_b   1.000
_cell.length_c   1.000
_cell.angle_alpha   90.00
_cell.angle_beta   90.00
_cell.angle_gamma   90.00
#
_symmetry.space_group_name_H-M   'P 1'
#
loop_
_entity.id
_entity.type
_entity.pdbx_description
1 polymer ?
#
loop_
_entity_poly.entity_id
_entity_poly.type
_entity_poly.pdbx_seq_one_letter_code
_entity_poly.pdbx_strand_id
1 'polypeptide(L)'
;MPVIFAIHDGEELATMPGWIARHPRELAQLAGMNKLLAGIVHSLATTTPQVAIAIGFILVMFVAVTAGASLALRRGPCLYAYTTLLGVLFLHVFGHVGQAILFRGYHPGVVGAVAVVIPGALFIYRRLFAAQLVTWKSVVVTALVGLALFIPGVLLAHGLGRWMGKG
;
A
#
# COMPACT_ATOMS: atom_id res chain seq x y z
N MET A 1 13.20 0.23 1.09
CA MET A 1 11.74 0.04 1.10
C MET A 1 10.97 1.37 1.12
N PRO A 2 11.22 2.37 1.99
CA PRO A 2 10.46 3.64 2.01
C PRO A 2 10.45 4.41 0.68
N VAL A 3 11.56 4.43 -0.04
CA VAL A 3 11.65 5.11 -1.35
C VAL A 3 10.71 4.48 -2.38
N ILE A 4 10.62 3.14 -2.41
CA ILE A 4 9.72 2.39 -3.31
C ILE A 4 8.28 2.77 -3.00
N PHE A 5 7.90 2.79 -1.72
CA PHE A 5 6.59 3.23 -1.25
C PHE A 5 6.31 4.68 -1.66
N ALA A 6 7.23 5.61 -1.34
CA ALA A 6 7.04 7.04 -1.63
C ALA A 6 6.85 7.35 -3.12
N ILE A 7 7.55 6.64 -4.02
CA ILE A 7 7.38 6.82 -5.47
C ILE A 7 6.01 6.30 -5.91
N HIS A 8 5.62 5.11 -5.43
CA HIS A 8 4.33 4.49 -5.77
C HIS A 8 3.14 5.31 -5.26
N ASP A 9 3.10 5.62 -3.97
CA ASP A 9 2.00 6.38 -3.36
C ASP A 9 2.02 7.87 -3.79
N GLY A 10 3.18 8.39 -4.18
CA GLY A 10 3.30 9.72 -4.81
C GLY A 10 2.59 9.77 -6.18
N GLU A 11 2.70 8.73 -7.01
CA GLU A 11 1.91 8.60 -8.23
C GLU A 11 0.41 8.57 -7.91
N GLU A 12 0.02 7.72 -6.94
CA GLU A 12 -1.38 7.58 -6.55
C GLU A 12 -1.96 8.92 -6.07
N LEU A 13 -1.27 9.62 -5.18
CA LEU A 13 -1.69 10.93 -4.67
C LEU A 13 -1.83 11.98 -5.79
N ALA A 14 -0.91 11.97 -6.75
CA ALA A 14 -0.93 12.93 -7.85
C ALA A 14 -2.03 12.66 -8.87
N THR A 15 -2.40 11.41 -9.09
CA THR A 15 -3.28 11.01 -10.20
C THR A 15 -4.71 10.67 -9.78
N MET A 16 -4.93 10.26 -8.52
CA MET A 16 -6.22 9.83 -8.00
C MET A 16 -7.33 10.87 -8.13
N PRO A 17 -7.14 12.17 -7.78
CA PRO A 17 -8.22 13.17 -7.89
C PRO A 17 -8.72 13.33 -9.32
N GLY A 18 -7.80 13.42 -10.28
CA GLY A 18 -8.14 13.55 -11.69
C GLY A 18 -8.78 12.27 -12.26
N TRP A 19 -8.40 11.10 -11.74
CA TRP A 19 -9.00 9.84 -12.16
C TRP A 19 -10.43 9.70 -11.65
N ILE A 20 -10.69 9.98 -10.37
CA ILE A 20 -12.04 9.97 -9.76
C ILE A 20 -12.97 10.92 -10.53
N ALA A 21 -12.51 12.12 -10.84
CA ALA A 21 -13.29 13.11 -11.57
C ALA A 21 -13.72 12.65 -12.99
N ARG A 22 -12.97 11.72 -13.59
CA ARG A 22 -13.25 11.20 -14.95
C ARG A 22 -14.09 9.92 -14.94
N HIS A 23 -14.27 9.24 -13.78
CA HIS A 23 -14.96 7.93 -13.68
C HIS A 23 -16.17 7.95 -12.71
N PRO A 24 -17.01 9.02 -12.68
CA PRO A 24 -18.10 9.11 -11.71
C PRO A 24 -19.18 8.05 -11.94
N ARG A 25 -19.42 7.65 -13.20
CA ARG A 25 -20.44 6.65 -13.55
C ARG A 25 -20.03 5.25 -13.11
N GLU A 26 -18.79 4.87 -13.38
CA GLU A 26 -18.22 3.57 -13.01
C GLU A 26 -18.16 3.42 -11.50
N LEU A 27 -17.75 4.47 -10.79
CA LEU A 27 -17.74 4.50 -9.32
C LEU A 27 -19.15 4.37 -8.74
N ALA A 28 -20.15 5.06 -9.31
CA ALA A 28 -21.54 4.95 -8.88
C ALA A 28 -22.09 3.53 -9.12
N GLN A 29 -21.78 2.90 -10.26
CA GLN A 29 -22.17 1.52 -10.54
C GLN A 29 -21.54 0.55 -9.53
N LEU A 30 -20.25 0.67 -9.23
CA LEU A 30 -19.59 -0.16 -8.23
C LEU A 30 -20.21 0.01 -6.85
N ALA A 31 -20.49 1.24 -6.43
CA ALA A 31 -21.15 1.51 -5.15
C ALA A 31 -22.56 0.90 -5.07
N GLY A 32 -23.28 0.81 -6.20
CA GLY A 32 -24.60 0.19 -6.28
C GLY A 32 -24.61 -1.34 -6.20
N MET A 33 -23.46 -2.01 -6.43
CA MET A 33 -23.42 -3.47 -6.48
C MET A 33 -23.59 -4.14 -5.10
N ASN A 34 -22.90 -3.63 -4.08
CA ASN A 34 -23.04 -4.11 -2.70
C ASN A 34 -22.45 -3.13 -1.68
N LYS A 35 -22.76 -3.36 -0.38
CA LYS A 35 -22.31 -2.50 0.73
C LYS A 35 -20.79 -2.40 0.87
N LEU A 36 -20.05 -3.48 0.54
CA LEU A 36 -18.58 -3.48 0.62
C LEU A 36 -18.00 -2.52 -0.43
N LEU A 37 -18.44 -2.64 -1.68
CA LEU A 37 -18.00 -1.76 -2.77
C LEU A 37 -18.45 -0.31 -2.53
N ALA A 38 -19.63 -0.08 -2.02
CA ALA A 38 -20.08 1.24 -1.58
C ALA A 38 -19.12 1.85 -0.54
N GLY A 39 -18.71 1.06 0.45
CA GLY A 39 -17.71 1.46 1.47
C GLY A 39 -16.35 1.80 0.86
N ILE A 40 -15.87 1.02 -0.09
CA ILE A 40 -14.62 1.29 -0.81
C ILE A 40 -14.73 2.60 -1.60
N VAL A 41 -15.78 2.78 -2.40
CA VAL A 41 -16.00 4.02 -3.16
C VAL A 41 -16.11 5.24 -2.23
N HIS A 42 -16.82 5.09 -1.10
CA HIS A 42 -16.90 6.16 -0.11
C HIS A 42 -15.55 6.50 0.52
N SER A 43 -14.67 5.51 0.71
CA SER A 43 -13.32 5.76 1.23
C SER A 43 -12.44 6.56 0.24
N LEU A 44 -12.72 6.48 -1.06
CA LEU A 44 -12.07 7.29 -2.09
C LEU A 44 -12.58 8.74 -2.11
N ALA A 45 -13.76 9.03 -1.52
CA ALA A 45 -14.34 10.37 -1.41
C ALA A 45 -13.67 11.22 -0.31
N THR A 46 -12.36 11.03 -0.07
CA THR A 46 -11.55 11.81 0.85
C THR A 46 -10.86 12.97 0.10
N THR A 47 -10.60 14.07 0.80
CA THR A 47 -9.86 15.18 0.21
C THR A 47 -8.38 14.84 0.00
N THR A 48 -7.74 15.45 -1.00
CA THR A 48 -6.31 15.22 -1.27
C THR A 48 -5.43 15.46 -0.03
N PRO A 49 -5.63 16.51 0.81
CA PRO A 49 -4.88 16.67 2.05
C PRO A 49 -5.05 15.51 3.03
N GLN A 50 -6.25 14.96 3.17
CA GLN A 50 -6.51 13.83 4.06
C GLN A 50 -5.80 12.55 3.60
N VAL A 51 -5.78 12.31 2.29
CA VAL A 51 -5.01 11.20 1.70
C VAL A 51 -3.51 11.42 1.89
N ALA A 52 -3.01 12.63 1.66
CA ALA A 52 -1.59 12.96 1.86
C ALA A 52 -1.14 12.74 3.32
N ILE A 53 -1.97 13.09 4.31
CA ILE A 53 -1.69 12.82 5.73
C ILE A 53 -1.64 11.32 5.98
N ALA A 54 -2.58 10.55 5.45
CA ALA A 54 -2.60 9.09 5.60
C ALA A 54 -1.35 8.43 4.99
N ILE A 55 -0.98 8.81 3.77
CA ILE A 55 0.25 8.36 3.10
C ILE A 55 1.49 8.75 3.90
N GLY A 56 1.55 10.00 4.39
CA GLY A 56 2.65 10.48 5.22
C GLY A 56 2.82 9.66 6.50
N PHE A 57 1.73 9.32 7.19
CA PHE A 57 1.76 8.45 8.36
C PHE A 57 2.29 7.04 8.03
N ILE A 58 1.82 6.43 6.94
CA ILE A 58 2.29 5.13 6.49
C ILE A 58 3.79 5.21 6.11
N LEU A 59 4.22 6.26 5.43
CA LEU A 59 5.62 6.48 5.08
C LEU A 59 6.52 6.55 6.32
N VAL A 60 6.11 7.28 7.36
CA VAL A 60 6.83 7.35 8.64
C VAL A 60 6.96 5.95 9.26
N MET A 61 5.90 5.15 9.24
CA MET A 61 5.93 3.76 9.69
C MET A 61 6.92 2.91 8.87
N PHE A 62 6.94 3.05 7.54
CA PHE A 62 7.90 2.36 6.68
C PHE A 62 9.36 2.77 6.98
N VAL A 63 9.59 4.06 7.25
CA VAL A 63 10.92 4.56 7.64
C VAL A 63 11.32 3.98 9.00
N ALA A 64 10.46 4.05 10.01
CA ALA A 64 10.73 3.56 11.36
C ALA A 64 11.05 2.07 11.38
N VAL A 65 10.23 1.25 10.69
CA VAL A 65 10.43 -0.21 10.60
C VAL A 65 11.71 -0.54 9.81
N THR A 66 12.01 0.21 8.74
CA THR A 66 13.24 0.01 7.97
C THR A 66 14.48 0.36 8.80
N ALA A 67 14.45 1.47 9.54
CA ALA A 67 15.52 1.86 10.46
C ALA A 67 15.70 0.82 11.56
N GLY A 68 14.61 0.39 12.22
CA GLY A 68 14.65 -0.65 13.25
C GLY A 68 15.24 -1.96 12.72
N ALA A 69 14.85 -2.42 11.53
CA ALA A 69 15.41 -3.62 10.93
C ALA A 69 16.90 -3.46 10.57
N SER A 70 17.33 -2.26 10.18
CA SER A 70 18.74 -1.96 9.87
C SER A 70 19.61 -1.94 11.14
N LEU A 71 19.09 -1.42 12.24
CA LEU A 71 19.82 -1.31 13.51
C LEU A 71 19.84 -2.63 14.30
N ALA A 72 18.75 -3.40 14.26
CA ALA A 72 18.59 -4.64 15.03
C ALA A 72 19.38 -5.84 14.49
N LEU A 73 20.08 -5.68 13.38
CA LEU A 73 21.01 -6.63 12.74
C LEU A 73 20.73 -8.13 13.04
N ARG A 74 19.99 -8.79 12.15
CA ARG A 74 19.86 -10.26 12.09
C ARG A 74 18.77 -10.88 12.97
N ARG A 75 17.64 -11.25 12.38
CA ARG A 75 16.57 -12.07 12.95
C ARG A 75 15.96 -11.48 14.25
N GLY A 76 14.69 -11.19 14.19
CA GLY A 76 13.98 -10.67 15.35
C GLY A 76 12.70 -9.94 14.94
N PRO A 77 11.97 -9.36 15.89
CA PRO A 77 10.70 -8.67 15.64
C PRO A 77 10.77 -7.61 14.55
N CYS A 78 11.87 -6.84 14.51
CA CYS A 78 12.06 -5.78 13.49
C CYS A 78 12.19 -6.35 12.06
N LEU A 79 12.86 -7.50 11.89
CA LEU A 79 12.95 -8.14 10.58
C LEU A 79 11.59 -8.72 10.16
N TYR A 80 10.83 -9.31 11.10
CA TYR A 80 9.47 -9.77 10.82
C TYR A 80 8.55 -8.62 10.44
N ALA A 81 8.57 -7.51 11.17
CA ALA A 81 7.83 -6.30 10.82
C ALA A 81 8.22 -5.77 9.43
N TYR A 82 9.52 -5.73 9.12
CA TYR A 82 10.04 -5.30 7.82
C TYR A 82 9.55 -6.19 6.68
N THR A 83 9.63 -7.53 6.84
CA THR A 83 9.16 -8.48 5.82
C THR A 83 7.64 -8.49 5.70
N THR A 84 6.91 -8.22 6.78
CA THR A 84 5.46 -8.04 6.76
C THR A 84 5.07 -6.82 5.90
N LEU A 85 5.68 -5.66 6.13
CA LEU A 85 5.41 -4.46 5.33
C LEU A 85 5.85 -4.62 3.87
N LEU A 86 6.98 -5.30 3.62
CA LEU A 86 7.42 -5.61 2.26
C LEU A 86 6.42 -6.54 1.56
N GLY A 87 5.88 -7.53 2.28
CA GLY A 87 4.83 -8.43 1.79
C GLY A 87 3.53 -7.69 1.47
N VAL A 88 3.10 -6.79 2.35
CA VAL A 88 1.92 -5.91 2.10
C VAL A 88 2.12 -5.09 0.83
N LEU A 89 3.26 -4.39 0.72
CA LEU A 89 3.56 -3.55 -0.43
C LEU A 89 3.57 -4.36 -1.73
N PHE A 90 4.14 -5.56 -1.70
CA PHE A 90 4.16 -6.45 -2.87
C PHE A 90 2.76 -6.98 -3.23
N LEU A 91 1.96 -7.39 -2.23
CA LEU A 91 0.60 -7.89 -2.48
C LEU A 91 -0.35 -6.78 -2.93
N HIS A 92 -0.14 -5.54 -2.49
CA HIS A 92 -0.90 -4.37 -2.91
C HIS A 92 -0.84 -4.13 -4.43
N VAL A 93 0.26 -4.51 -5.08
CA VAL A 93 0.39 -4.46 -6.55
C VAL A 93 -0.75 -5.17 -7.27
N PHE A 94 -1.15 -6.34 -6.77
CA PHE A 94 -2.24 -7.11 -7.38
C PHE A 94 -3.58 -6.39 -7.29
N GLY A 95 -3.77 -5.57 -6.25
CA GLY A 95 -4.92 -4.67 -6.13
C GLY A 95 -4.95 -3.64 -7.28
N HIS A 96 -3.85 -2.93 -7.53
CA HIS A 96 -3.76 -1.94 -8.61
C HIS A 96 -3.92 -2.57 -10.00
N VAL A 97 -3.28 -3.73 -10.22
CA VAL A 97 -3.42 -4.47 -11.48
C VAL A 97 -4.88 -4.94 -11.67
N GLY A 98 -5.50 -5.48 -10.60
CA GLY A 98 -6.90 -5.88 -10.62
C GLY A 98 -7.85 -4.72 -10.94
N GLN A 99 -7.61 -3.54 -10.34
CA GLN A 99 -8.37 -2.33 -10.63
C GLN A 99 -8.16 -1.85 -12.07
N ALA A 100 -6.92 -1.86 -12.59
CA ALA A 100 -6.64 -1.50 -13.98
C ALA A 100 -7.35 -2.43 -14.97
N ILE A 101 -7.44 -3.73 -14.67
CA ILE A 101 -8.20 -4.71 -15.48
C ILE A 101 -9.70 -4.42 -15.37
N LEU A 102 -10.22 -4.18 -14.15
CA LEU A 102 -11.65 -3.90 -13.91
C LEU A 102 -12.12 -2.66 -14.67
N PHE A 103 -11.33 -1.58 -14.63
CA PHE A 103 -11.62 -0.33 -15.34
C PHE A 103 -11.14 -0.32 -16.79
N ARG A 104 -10.56 -1.42 -17.27
CA ARG A 104 -10.05 -1.58 -18.65
C ARG A 104 -9.11 -0.45 -19.08
N GLY A 105 -8.28 0.03 -18.17
CA GLY A 105 -7.38 1.14 -18.45
C GLY A 105 -6.50 1.51 -17.26
N TYR A 106 -5.89 2.69 -17.37
CA TYR A 106 -5.05 3.22 -16.30
C TYR A 106 -5.85 3.40 -14.99
N HIS A 107 -5.28 2.91 -13.90
CA HIS A 107 -5.73 3.18 -12.54
C HIS A 107 -4.58 3.80 -11.73
N PRO A 108 -4.84 4.81 -10.88
CA PRO A 108 -3.82 5.43 -10.04
C PRO A 108 -3.00 4.39 -9.27
N GLY A 109 -1.68 4.58 -9.28
CA GLY A 109 -0.73 3.67 -8.63
C GLY A 109 -0.28 2.47 -9.46
N VAL A 110 -0.96 2.12 -10.59
CA VAL A 110 -0.62 0.91 -11.36
C VAL A 110 0.77 0.97 -11.98
N VAL A 111 1.22 2.13 -12.44
CA VAL A 111 2.54 2.28 -13.07
C VAL A 111 3.63 2.12 -12.00
N GLY A 112 3.52 2.81 -10.87
CA GLY A 112 4.43 2.67 -9.73
C GLY A 112 4.42 1.25 -9.16
N ALA A 113 3.24 0.61 -9.08
CA ALA A 113 3.11 -0.77 -8.65
C ALA A 113 3.94 -1.72 -9.53
N VAL A 114 3.77 -1.64 -10.86
CA VAL A 114 4.43 -2.56 -11.80
C VAL A 114 5.89 -2.19 -12.02
N ALA A 115 6.19 -0.90 -12.24
CA ALA A 115 7.52 -0.45 -12.64
C ALA A 115 8.50 -0.23 -11.46
N VAL A 116 7.97 0.01 -10.24
CA VAL A 116 8.80 0.34 -9.08
C VAL A 116 8.66 -0.69 -7.97
N VAL A 117 7.41 -1.02 -7.56
CA VAL A 117 7.21 -1.95 -6.43
C VAL A 117 7.64 -3.36 -6.78
N ILE A 118 7.23 -3.92 -7.94
CA ILE A 118 7.62 -5.29 -8.30
C ILE A 118 9.14 -5.45 -8.34
N PRO A 119 9.90 -4.70 -9.17
CA PRO A 119 11.34 -4.90 -9.25
C PRO A 119 12.05 -4.57 -7.93
N GLY A 120 11.59 -3.55 -7.20
CA GLY A 120 12.16 -3.17 -5.91
C GLY A 120 11.95 -4.22 -4.83
N ALA A 121 10.73 -4.76 -4.70
CA ALA A 121 10.42 -5.83 -3.75
C ALA A 121 11.18 -7.12 -4.08
N LEU A 122 11.22 -7.52 -5.35
CA LEU A 122 11.97 -8.69 -5.79
C LEU A 122 13.47 -8.53 -5.51
N PHE A 123 14.05 -7.35 -5.75
CA PHE A 123 15.44 -7.05 -5.41
C PHE A 123 15.68 -7.22 -3.91
N ILE A 124 14.82 -6.66 -3.05
CA ILE A 124 14.96 -6.76 -1.60
C ILE A 124 14.83 -8.22 -1.16
N TYR A 125 13.82 -8.96 -1.63
CA TYR A 125 13.67 -10.38 -1.28
C TYR A 125 14.89 -11.21 -1.70
N ARG A 126 15.41 -11.00 -2.91
CA ARG A 126 16.65 -11.69 -3.36
C ARG A 126 17.82 -11.43 -2.42
N ARG A 127 18.00 -10.20 -1.94
CA ARG A 127 19.04 -9.83 -0.98
C ARG A 127 18.82 -10.51 0.39
N LEU A 128 17.57 -10.54 0.87
CA LEU A 128 17.23 -11.18 2.15
C LEU A 128 17.45 -12.71 2.09
N PHE A 129 17.08 -13.37 0.99
CA PHE A 129 17.35 -14.79 0.78
C PHE A 129 18.86 -15.08 0.66
N ALA A 130 19.59 -14.29 -0.12
CA ALA A 130 21.04 -14.45 -0.28
C ALA A 130 21.78 -14.28 1.06
N ALA A 131 21.31 -13.37 1.93
CA ALA A 131 21.82 -13.18 3.28
C ALA A 131 21.32 -14.21 4.30
N GLN A 132 20.50 -15.18 3.88
CA GLN A 132 19.87 -16.20 4.73
C GLN A 132 19.08 -15.60 5.92
N LEU A 133 18.56 -14.40 5.78
CA LEU A 133 17.75 -13.70 6.79
C LEU A 133 16.29 -14.17 6.79
N VAL A 134 15.80 -14.65 5.66
CA VAL A 134 14.43 -15.15 5.48
C VAL A 134 14.39 -16.52 4.84
N THR A 135 13.31 -17.25 5.08
CA THR A 135 12.95 -18.50 4.41
C THR A 135 11.62 -18.33 3.68
N TRP A 136 11.30 -19.21 2.74
CA TRP A 136 9.98 -19.18 2.08
C TRP A 136 8.84 -19.24 3.10
N LYS A 137 8.99 -20.08 4.14
CA LYS A 137 7.99 -20.16 5.22
C LYS A 137 7.80 -18.82 5.92
N SER A 138 8.90 -18.13 6.29
CA SER A 138 8.80 -16.82 6.96
C SER A 138 8.19 -15.76 6.05
N VAL A 139 8.52 -15.75 4.75
CA VAL A 139 7.94 -14.82 3.77
C VAL A 139 6.45 -15.03 3.63
N VAL A 140 6.00 -16.27 3.47
CA VAL A 140 4.56 -16.58 3.38
C VAL A 140 3.82 -16.18 4.64
N VAL A 141 4.35 -16.54 5.83
CA VAL A 141 3.72 -16.18 7.11
C VAL A 141 3.62 -14.65 7.26
N THR A 142 4.71 -13.92 7.01
CA THR A 142 4.68 -12.45 7.12
C THR A 142 3.77 -11.80 6.08
N ALA A 143 3.67 -12.36 4.87
CA ALA A 143 2.73 -11.88 3.85
C ALA A 143 1.27 -12.09 4.27
N LEU A 144 0.93 -13.26 4.84
CA LEU A 144 -0.42 -13.54 5.36
C LEU A 144 -0.78 -12.63 6.56
N VAL A 145 0.16 -12.43 7.49
CA VAL A 145 -0.01 -11.47 8.59
C VAL A 145 -0.22 -10.07 8.04
N GLY A 146 0.59 -9.67 7.06
CA GLY A 146 0.45 -8.38 6.38
C GLY A 146 -0.90 -8.21 5.71
N LEU A 147 -1.39 -9.23 5.02
CA LEU A 147 -2.72 -9.21 4.37
C LEU A 147 -3.85 -9.02 5.42
N ALA A 148 -3.76 -9.72 6.56
CA ALA A 148 -4.71 -9.57 7.65
C ALA A 148 -4.69 -8.17 8.29
N LEU A 149 -3.52 -7.54 8.36
CA LEU A 149 -3.33 -6.21 8.94
C LEU A 149 -3.57 -5.08 7.92
N PHE A 150 -3.62 -5.38 6.62
CA PHE A 150 -3.72 -4.38 5.56
C PHE A 150 -4.98 -3.52 5.68
N ILE A 151 -6.16 -4.17 5.71
CA ILE A 151 -7.44 -3.44 5.79
C ILE A 151 -7.54 -2.62 7.08
N PRO A 152 -7.31 -3.17 8.29
CA PRO A 152 -7.29 -2.37 9.51
C PRO A 152 -6.29 -1.22 9.48
N GLY A 153 -5.10 -1.45 8.92
CA GLY A 153 -4.05 -0.43 8.81
C GLY A 153 -4.45 0.74 7.90
N VAL A 154 -5.01 0.44 6.73
CA VAL A 154 -5.51 1.45 5.79
C VAL A 154 -6.67 2.24 6.41
N LEU A 155 -7.63 1.57 7.04
CA LEU A 155 -8.75 2.23 7.71
C LEU A 155 -8.28 3.16 8.84
N LEU A 156 -7.27 2.75 9.61
CA LEU A 156 -6.67 3.57 10.66
C LEU A 156 -5.97 4.80 10.06
N ALA A 157 -5.15 4.63 9.04
CA ALA A 157 -4.42 5.71 8.38
C ALA A 157 -5.39 6.75 7.79
N HIS A 158 -6.42 6.32 7.06
CA HIS A 158 -7.45 7.21 6.54
C HIS A 158 -8.31 7.84 7.65
N GLY A 159 -8.56 7.12 8.74
CA GLY A 159 -9.23 7.66 9.91
C GLY A 159 -8.47 8.82 10.52
N LEU A 160 -7.16 8.65 10.70
CA LEU A 160 -6.25 9.71 11.17
C LEU A 160 -6.20 10.90 10.19
N GLY A 161 -6.09 10.62 8.89
CA GLY A 161 -6.13 11.65 7.85
C GLY A 161 -7.39 12.51 7.90
N ARG A 162 -8.56 11.87 8.07
CA ARG A 162 -9.84 12.57 8.23
C ARG A 162 -9.93 13.35 9.53
N TRP A 163 -9.39 12.82 10.61
CA TRP A 163 -9.40 13.49 11.92
C TRP A 163 -8.51 14.74 11.92
N MET A 164 -7.30 14.62 11.38
CA MET A 164 -6.32 15.72 11.31
C MET A 164 -6.66 16.75 10.22
N GLY A 165 -7.30 16.35 9.14
CA GLY A 165 -7.67 17.22 8.02
C GLY A 165 -9.01 17.94 8.17
N LYS A 166 -9.56 18.03 9.39
CA LYS A 166 -10.81 18.78 9.70
C LYS A 166 -10.57 20.21 10.14
N GLY A 167 -9.31 20.66 10.14
CA GLY A 167 -8.90 22.02 10.54
C GLY A 167 -8.91 23.03 9.39
#